data_ccb65d0f401ac531b2c0bb47b9f70c6d
#
_entry.id   ccb65d0f401ac531b2c0bb47b9f70c6d
#
_cell.length_a   1.000
_cell.length_b   1.000
_cell.length_c   1.000
_cell.angle_alpha   90.00
_cell.angle_beta   90.00
_cell.angle_gamma   90.00
#
_symmetry.space_group_name_H-M   'P 1'
#
loop_
_entity.id
_entity.type
_entity.pdbx_description
1 polymer ?
#
loop_
_entity_poly.entity_id
_entity_poly.type
_entity_poly.pdbx_seq_one_letter_code
_entity_poly.pdbx_strand_id
1 'polypeptide(L)'
;MDDMGTTTLMSFEEFELLDAGADDVELLRGELIRMPPPQRKHMQICRRLLKLLEAALERWKRSNPDGRIGEVEIEMGYLVSTDPRSWLQPDVSLTHPDQPGERYYEGAPLMVFEVVSEYDTATRLDKKVAVYLAHGPAEVWVIYPELRHAWVYRGAGLTTTRETEAIHSDLLPGIEIRLDEIL
;
A
#
# COMPACT_ATOMS: atom_id res chain seq x y z
N MET A 1 -17.71 33.07 14.81
CA MET A 1 -16.43 33.23 14.08
C MET A 1 -15.70 31.94 14.33
N ASP A 2 -15.87 30.98 13.39
CA ASP A 2 -15.21 29.73 13.51
C ASP A 2 -13.71 29.95 13.22
N ASP A 3 -12.91 29.68 14.23
CA ASP A 3 -11.47 29.56 14.10
C ASP A 3 -11.18 28.34 13.17
N MET A 4 -11.04 28.61 11.89
CA MET A 4 -10.52 27.63 10.95
C MET A 4 -9.06 27.47 11.30
N GLY A 5 -8.78 26.57 12.24
CA GLY A 5 -7.43 26.21 12.59
C GLY A 5 -6.64 25.86 11.34
N THR A 6 -5.65 26.69 11.02
CA THR A 6 -4.72 26.42 9.92
C THR A 6 -3.93 25.16 10.31
N THR A 7 -4.30 24.02 9.75
CA THR A 7 -3.50 22.80 9.91
C THR A 7 -2.17 23.09 9.24
N THR A 8 -1.12 23.28 10.04
CA THR A 8 0.23 23.41 9.52
C THR A 8 0.64 22.08 8.94
N LEU A 9 0.84 22.02 7.63
CA LEU A 9 1.31 20.83 6.95
C LEU A 9 2.79 20.62 7.30
N MET A 10 3.12 19.39 7.68
CA MET A 10 4.47 18.98 8.05
C MET A 10 5.35 18.79 6.81
N SER A 11 6.58 19.24 6.84
CA SER A 11 7.57 18.92 5.83
C SER A 11 8.11 17.49 6.02
N PHE A 12 8.77 16.93 4.99
CA PHE A 12 9.36 15.59 5.14
C PHE A 12 10.56 15.63 6.10
N GLU A 13 11.33 16.71 6.11
CA GLU A 13 12.45 16.92 7.01
C GLU A 13 11.97 16.99 8.48
N GLU A 14 10.86 17.68 8.74
CA GLU A 14 10.23 17.68 10.07
C GLU A 14 9.71 16.29 10.45
N PHE A 15 9.16 15.53 9.49
CA PHE A 15 8.72 14.16 9.69
C PHE A 15 9.90 13.23 10.02
N GLU A 16 11.03 13.35 9.31
CA GLU A 16 12.22 12.53 9.59
C GLU A 16 12.83 12.80 10.96
N LEU A 17 12.64 14.01 11.51
CA LEU A 17 13.08 14.39 12.85
C LEU A 17 12.18 13.84 13.96
N LEU A 18 10.96 13.42 13.64
CA LEU A 18 10.17 12.65 14.56
C LEU A 18 10.90 11.33 14.78
N ASP A 19 11.08 10.96 16.05
CA ASP A 19 11.67 9.65 16.37
C ASP A 19 10.70 8.54 15.90
N ALA A 20 10.79 8.25 14.60
CA ALA A 20 9.93 7.27 13.92
C ALA A 20 10.08 5.84 14.47
N GLY A 21 11.01 5.65 15.43
CA GLY A 21 11.17 4.39 16.14
C GLY A 21 10.17 4.16 17.28
N ALA A 22 9.40 5.17 17.65
CA ALA A 22 8.48 5.09 18.79
C ALA A 22 7.00 4.98 18.42
N ASP A 23 6.59 5.48 17.26
CA ASP A 23 5.19 5.49 16.80
C ASP A 23 5.12 5.07 15.33
N ASP A 24 4.19 4.18 15.01
CA ASP A 24 3.82 3.90 13.61
C ASP A 24 3.10 5.14 13.05
N VAL A 25 3.75 5.89 12.18
CA VAL A 25 3.26 7.15 11.63
C VAL A 25 3.35 7.17 10.11
N GLU A 26 2.40 7.80 9.48
CA GLU A 26 2.42 8.12 8.06
C GLU A 26 2.29 9.62 7.86
N LEU A 27 2.79 10.12 6.74
CA LEU A 27 2.55 11.48 6.28
C LEU A 27 1.66 11.42 5.04
N LEU A 28 0.42 11.88 5.16
CA LEU A 28 -0.55 11.88 4.06
C LEU A 28 -0.90 13.31 3.66
N ARG A 29 -0.38 13.77 2.52
CA ARG A 29 -0.55 15.13 2.01
C ARG A 29 -0.14 16.20 3.03
N GLY A 30 0.92 15.95 3.77
CA GLY A 30 1.43 16.82 4.83
C GLY A 30 0.73 16.66 6.19
N GLU A 31 -0.33 15.88 6.29
CA GLU A 31 -0.96 15.54 7.57
C GLU A 31 -0.26 14.35 8.22
N LEU A 32 0.19 14.50 9.46
CA LEU A 32 0.74 13.40 10.26
C LEU A 32 -0.41 12.49 10.73
N ILE A 33 -0.33 11.21 10.37
CA ILE A 33 -1.29 10.19 10.78
C ILE A 33 -0.57 9.21 11.70
N ARG A 34 -1.07 9.08 12.94
CA ARG A 34 -0.61 8.04 13.87
C ARG A 34 -1.40 6.78 13.64
N MET A 35 -0.70 5.68 13.44
CA MET A 35 -1.30 4.38 13.27
C MET A 35 -1.31 3.65 14.63
N PRO A 36 -2.41 2.99 14.99
CA PRO A 36 -2.42 2.14 16.17
C PRO A 36 -1.56 0.90 15.92
N PRO A 37 -1.01 0.28 16.97
CA PRO A 37 -0.28 -0.97 16.83
C PRO A 37 -1.09 -2.02 16.07
N PRO A 38 -0.47 -2.76 15.13
CA PRO A 38 -1.18 -3.72 14.31
C PRO A 38 -1.75 -4.86 15.15
N GLN A 39 -3.00 -5.23 14.88
CA GLN A 39 -3.66 -6.34 15.55
C GLN A 39 -3.18 -7.69 14.99
N ARG A 40 -3.26 -8.75 15.82
CA ARG A 40 -2.84 -10.10 15.44
C ARG A 40 -3.50 -10.60 14.15
N LYS A 41 -4.83 -10.37 13.99
CA LYS A 41 -5.58 -10.81 12.80
C LYS A 41 -5.06 -10.11 11.56
N HIS A 42 -4.88 -8.79 11.63
CA HIS A 42 -4.30 -7.98 10.56
C HIS A 42 -2.94 -8.52 10.12
N MET A 43 -1.99 -8.68 11.06
CA MET A 43 -0.67 -9.21 10.76
C MET A 43 -0.67 -10.65 10.19
N GLN A 44 -1.65 -11.47 10.57
CA GLN A 44 -1.79 -12.81 9.99
C GLN A 44 -2.19 -12.74 8.51
N ILE A 45 -3.09 -11.82 8.16
CA ILE A 45 -3.51 -11.58 6.76
C ILE A 45 -2.33 -11.07 5.95
N CYS A 46 -1.62 -10.03 6.42
CA CYS A 46 -0.45 -9.47 5.74
C CYS A 46 0.63 -10.54 5.48
N ARG A 47 0.92 -11.39 6.47
CA ARG A 47 1.91 -12.48 6.32
C ARG A 47 1.46 -13.58 5.35
N ARG A 48 0.17 -13.91 5.29
CA ARG A 48 -0.36 -14.87 4.31
C ARG A 48 -0.27 -14.28 2.91
N LEU A 49 -0.68 -13.02 2.76
CA LEU A 49 -0.62 -12.28 1.50
C LEU A 49 0.83 -12.19 0.99
N LEU A 50 1.78 -11.81 1.85
CA LEU A 50 3.21 -11.79 1.54
C LEU A 50 3.67 -13.11 0.95
N LYS A 51 3.43 -14.23 1.64
CA LYS A 51 3.86 -15.57 1.20
C LYS A 51 3.24 -15.98 -0.14
N LEU A 52 1.97 -15.68 -0.35
CA LEU A 52 1.29 -16.00 -1.62
C LEU A 52 1.85 -15.17 -2.78
N LEU A 53 2.11 -13.88 -2.55
CA LEU A 53 2.72 -12.99 -3.53
C LEU A 53 4.16 -13.42 -3.86
N GLU A 54 4.98 -13.72 -2.86
CA GLU A 54 6.35 -14.23 -3.06
C GLU A 54 6.35 -15.51 -3.91
N ALA A 55 5.49 -16.48 -3.55
CA ALA A 55 5.36 -17.72 -4.29
C ALA A 55 4.86 -17.50 -5.73
N ALA A 56 3.96 -16.55 -5.93
CA ALA A 56 3.45 -16.18 -7.23
C ALA A 56 4.52 -15.48 -8.07
N LEU A 57 5.27 -14.55 -7.45
CA LEU A 57 6.40 -13.86 -8.08
C LEU A 57 7.50 -14.82 -8.52
N GLU A 58 7.83 -15.80 -7.69
CA GLU A 58 8.80 -16.85 -8.04
C GLU A 58 8.33 -17.70 -9.24
N ARG A 59 7.03 -18.00 -9.32
CA ARG A 59 6.47 -18.69 -10.51
C ARG A 59 6.57 -17.83 -11.76
N TRP A 60 6.23 -16.54 -11.62
CA TRP A 60 6.30 -15.57 -12.71
C TRP A 60 7.74 -15.41 -13.24
N LYS A 61 8.75 -15.25 -12.34
CA LYS A 61 10.17 -15.14 -12.69
C LYS A 61 10.65 -16.37 -13.48
N ARG A 62 10.24 -17.58 -13.08
CA ARG A 62 10.58 -18.83 -13.80
C ARG A 62 9.98 -18.87 -15.20
N SER A 63 8.78 -18.34 -15.39
CA SER A 63 8.10 -18.31 -16.70
C SER A 63 8.55 -17.14 -17.58
N ASN A 64 9.21 -16.14 -16.99
CA ASN A 64 9.64 -14.91 -17.65
C ASN A 64 11.12 -14.60 -17.31
N PRO A 65 12.08 -15.41 -17.78
CA PRO A 65 13.49 -15.30 -17.38
C PRO A 65 14.13 -13.96 -17.71
N ASP A 66 13.66 -13.28 -18.77
CA ASP A 66 14.11 -11.95 -19.17
C ASP A 66 13.22 -10.84 -18.58
N GLY A 67 12.17 -11.20 -17.88
CA GLY A 67 11.24 -10.25 -17.26
C GLY A 67 11.87 -9.58 -16.03
N ARG A 68 11.67 -8.28 -15.92
CA ARG A 68 12.12 -7.50 -14.75
C ARG A 68 10.92 -7.13 -13.91
N ILE A 69 10.99 -7.47 -12.63
CA ILE A 69 9.99 -7.15 -11.62
C ILE A 69 10.72 -6.95 -10.30
N GLY A 70 10.15 -6.16 -9.40
CA GLY A 70 10.75 -5.88 -8.11
C GLY A 70 10.56 -7.02 -7.09
N GLU A 71 10.52 -6.64 -5.85
CA GLU A 71 10.43 -7.53 -4.69
C GLU A 71 9.15 -7.25 -3.89
N VAL A 72 8.66 -8.25 -3.18
CA VAL A 72 7.52 -8.11 -2.27
C VAL A 72 8.03 -7.63 -0.93
N GLU A 73 7.42 -6.57 -0.43
CA GLU A 73 7.77 -5.93 0.84
C GLU A 73 6.57 -5.93 1.80
N ILE A 74 6.84 -5.91 3.09
CA ILE A 74 5.84 -5.78 4.15
C ILE A 74 6.18 -4.56 5.01
N GLU A 75 5.18 -3.70 5.25
CA GLU A 75 5.34 -2.49 6.08
C GLU A 75 6.55 -1.63 5.69
N MET A 76 6.86 -1.55 4.41
CA MET A 76 7.96 -0.76 3.89
C MET A 76 7.52 0.68 3.57
N GLY A 77 8.35 1.65 3.94
CA GLY A 77 8.08 3.06 3.72
C GLY A 77 8.39 3.55 2.31
N TYR A 78 7.52 4.38 1.77
CA TYR A 78 7.62 4.99 0.44
C TYR A 78 7.41 6.50 0.52
N LEU A 79 8.38 7.28 0.05
CA LEU A 79 8.15 8.69 -0.24
C LEU A 79 7.39 8.81 -1.56
N VAL A 80 6.06 8.68 -1.49
CA VAL A 80 5.19 8.58 -2.66
C VAL A 80 5.11 9.92 -3.40
N SER A 81 5.09 11.04 -2.68
CA SER A 81 4.97 12.39 -3.26
C SER A 81 5.79 13.41 -2.47
N THR A 82 6.37 14.36 -3.18
CA THR A 82 7.08 15.49 -2.58
C THR A 82 6.22 16.76 -2.48
N ASP A 83 5.10 16.86 -3.27
CA ASP A 83 4.19 17.98 -3.23
C ASP A 83 2.74 17.58 -3.62
N PRO A 84 1.76 17.59 -2.72
CA PRO A 84 1.94 17.66 -1.26
C PRO A 84 2.61 16.39 -0.73
N ARG A 85 3.51 16.55 0.23
CA ARG A 85 4.34 15.46 0.72
C ARG A 85 3.52 14.32 1.29
N SER A 86 3.84 13.11 0.84
CA SER A 86 3.22 11.89 1.33
C SER A 86 4.28 10.80 1.47
N TRP A 87 4.49 10.36 2.69
CA TRP A 87 5.25 9.17 3.03
C TRP A 87 4.27 8.14 3.58
N LEU A 88 4.13 7.03 2.89
CA LEU A 88 3.14 6.01 3.19
C LEU A 88 3.81 4.65 3.37
N GLN A 89 3.18 3.81 4.17
CA GLN A 89 3.65 2.48 4.51
C GLN A 89 2.53 1.47 4.24
N PRO A 90 2.43 0.96 3.00
CA PRO A 90 1.43 -0.05 2.68
C PRO A 90 1.68 -1.33 3.45
N ASP A 91 0.62 -2.05 3.80
CA ASP A 91 0.70 -3.32 4.54
C ASP A 91 1.55 -4.35 3.81
N VAL A 92 1.34 -4.48 2.49
CA VAL A 92 2.19 -5.26 1.59
C VAL A 92 2.31 -4.51 0.28
N SER A 93 3.46 -4.63 -0.37
CA SER A 93 3.72 -3.98 -1.66
C SER A 93 4.59 -4.84 -2.56
N LEU A 94 4.54 -4.56 -3.85
CA LEU A 94 5.49 -5.04 -4.85
C LEU A 94 6.18 -3.84 -5.45
N THR A 95 7.51 -3.78 -5.37
CA THR A 95 8.29 -2.67 -5.91
C THR A 95 8.37 -2.70 -7.42
N HIS A 96 8.71 -1.56 -8.03
CA HIS A 96 9.20 -1.56 -9.40
C HIS A 96 10.57 -2.24 -9.47
N PRO A 97 10.97 -2.80 -10.64
CA PRO A 97 12.35 -3.20 -10.81
C PRO A 97 13.25 -1.95 -10.68
N ASP A 98 14.32 -2.07 -9.89
CA ASP A 98 15.25 -0.96 -9.60
C ASP A 98 14.58 0.29 -9.00
N GLN A 99 13.56 0.12 -8.16
CA GLN A 99 12.92 1.24 -7.49
C GLN A 99 13.95 2.01 -6.66
N PRO A 100 14.10 3.34 -6.85
CA PRO A 100 15.12 4.11 -6.18
C PRO A 100 14.83 4.29 -4.70
N GLY A 101 15.87 4.64 -3.94
CA GLY A 101 15.81 4.97 -2.53
C GLY A 101 16.92 4.30 -1.73
N GLU A 102 17.48 5.00 -0.74
CA GLU A 102 18.51 4.44 0.14
C GLU A 102 17.94 3.99 1.48
N ARG A 103 17.15 4.84 2.14
CA ARG A 103 16.52 4.57 3.43
C ARG A 103 15.06 4.15 3.29
N TYR A 104 14.35 4.79 2.38
CA TYR A 104 12.99 4.52 1.98
C TYR A 104 12.94 4.46 0.46
N TYR A 105 11.97 3.75 -0.09
CA TYR A 105 11.76 3.82 -1.52
C TYR A 105 11.20 5.18 -1.93
N GLU A 106 11.59 5.65 -3.12
CA GLU A 106 11.07 6.86 -3.74
C GLU A 106 10.05 6.53 -4.82
N GLY A 107 8.93 7.27 -4.85
CA GLY A 107 7.77 7.01 -5.68
C GLY A 107 6.86 5.94 -5.11
N ALA A 108 5.71 5.72 -5.74
CA ALA A 108 4.79 4.64 -5.35
C ALA A 108 5.34 3.27 -5.79
N PRO A 109 5.06 2.19 -5.06
CA PRO A 109 5.40 0.83 -5.53
C PRO A 109 4.55 0.45 -6.75
N LEU A 110 4.94 -0.61 -7.44
CA LEU A 110 4.21 -1.14 -8.60
C LEU A 110 2.81 -1.64 -8.23
N MET A 111 2.70 -2.35 -7.11
CA MET A 111 1.42 -2.77 -6.53
C MET A 111 1.38 -2.42 -5.04
N VAL A 112 0.19 -2.01 -4.60
CA VAL A 112 -0.11 -1.66 -3.21
C VAL A 112 -1.21 -2.57 -2.69
N PHE A 113 -1.05 -3.06 -1.47
CA PHE A 113 -2.06 -3.82 -0.73
C PHE A 113 -2.30 -3.18 0.62
N GLU A 114 -3.52 -2.73 0.87
CA GLU A 114 -3.99 -2.19 2.14
C GLU A 114 -5.02 -3.16 2.73
N VAL A 115 -4.81 -3.59 3.95
CA VAL A 115 -5.71 -4.48 4.69
C VAL A 115 -6.48 -3.67 5.72
N VAL A 116 -7.74 -3.41 5.43
CA VAL A 116 -8.59 -2.53 6.24
C VAL A 116 -8.76 -3.06 7.66
N SER A 117 -8.51 -2.21 8.64
CA SER A 117 -8.68 -2.44 10.06
C SER A 117 -9.88 -1.64 10.63
N GLU A 118 -10.27 -1.91 11.86
CA GLU A 118 -11.34 -1.16 12.54
C GLU A 118 -10.99 0.32 12.81
N TYR A 119 -9.70 0.68 12.72
CA TYR A 119 -9.22 2.06 12.93
C TYR A 119 -9.20 2.88 11.65
N ASP A 120 -9.43 2.26 10.50
CA ASP A 120 -9.44 2.94 9.22
C ASP A 120 -10.77 3.66 8.99
N THR A 121 -10.69 4.92 8.61
CA THR A 121 -11.86 5.66 8.14
C THR A 121 -11.91 5.61 6.62
N ALA A 122 -13.12 5.54 6.06
CA ALA A 122 -13.31 5.56 4.61
C ALA A 122 -12.63 6.77 3.96
N THR A 123 -12.74 7.95 4.56
CA THR A 123 -12.13 9.18 4.04
C THR A 123 -10.60 9.11 3.99
N ARG A 124 -9.95 8.53 5.03
CA ARG A 124 -8.50 8.40 5.05
C ARG A 124 -8.04 7.40 4.00
N LEU A 125 -8.71 6.26 3.91
CA LEU A 125 -8.42 5.22 2.95
C LEU A 125 -8.56 5.73 1.51
N ASP A 126 -9.64 6.46 1.21
CA ASP A 126 -9.84 7.09 -0.10
C ASP A 126 -8.73 8.09 -0.43
N LYS A 127 -8.29 8.89 0.55
CA LYS A 127 -7.14 9.81 0.38
C LYS A 127 -5.83 9.03 0.09
N LYS A 128 -5.55 7.92 0.80
CA LYS A 128 -4.37 7.08 0.56
C LYS A 128 -4.41 6.50 -0.86
N VAL A 129 -5.52 5.88 -1.24
CA VAL A 129 -5.73 5.31 -2.58
C VAL A 129 -5.53 6.38 -3.66
N ALA A 130 -6.10 7.57 -3.47
CA ALA A 130 -5.94 8.68 -4.43
C ALA A 130 -4.48 9.13 -4.55
N VAL A 131 -3.72 9.17 -3.45
CA VAL A 131 -2.29 9.51 -3.48
C VAL A 131 -1.51 8.43 -4.22
N TYR A 132 -1.73 7.15 -3.94
CA TYR A 132 -1.07 6.09 -4.68
C TYR A 132 -1.36 6.19 -6.19
N LEU A 133 -2.64 6.22 -6.57
CA LEU A 133 -3.06 6.24 -7.98
C LEU A 133 -2.52 7.43 -8.77
N ALA A 134 -2.31 8.57 -8.12
CA ALA A 134 -1.72 9.76 -8.75
C ALA A 134 -0.21 9.61 -9.05
N HIS A 135 0.46 8.62 -8.43
CA HIS A 135 1.93 8.48 -8.50
C HIS A 135 2.39 7.15 -9.12
N GLY A 136 1.52 6.48 -9.86
CA GLY A 136 1.89 5.50 -10.84
C GLY A 136 1.91 4.02 -10.44
N PRO A 137 1.26 3.54 -9.35
CA PRO A 137 1.10 2.12 -9.20
C PRO A 137 0.21 1.59 -10.32
N ALA A 138 0.50 0.40 -10.76
CA ALA A 138 -0.35 -0.23 -11.75
C ALA A 138 -1.63 -0.78 -11.11
N GLU A 139 -1.53 -1.24 -9.87
CA GLU A 139 -2.69 -1.75 -9.11
C GLU A 139 -2.63 -1.32 -7.63
N VAL A 140 -3.79 -0.92 -7.08
CA VAL A 140 -4.00 -0.73 -5.63
C VAL A 140 -5.12 -1.65 -5.19
N TRP A 141 -4.85 -2.48 -4.20
CA TRP A 141 -5.77 -3.46 -3.65
C TRP A 141 -6.14 -3.10 -2.22
N VAL A 142 -7.43 -2.90 -1.97
CA VAL A 142 -7.96 -2.61 -0.64
C VAL A 142 -8.79 -3.80 -0.19
N ILE A 143 -8.28 -4.54 0.78
CA ILE A 143 -8.85 -5.79 1.28
C ILE A 143 -9.66 -5.50 2.53
N TYR A 144 -10.94 -5.90 2.52
CA TYR A 144 -11.87 -5.75 3.63
C TYR A 144 -12.11 -7.11 4.30
N PRO A 145 -11.37 -7.47 5.36
CA PRO A 145 -11.45 -8.79 5.98
C PRO A 145 -12.83 -9.13 6.53
N GLU A 146 -13.47 -8.17 7.19
CA GLU A 146 -14.78 -8.37 7.82
C GLU A 146 -15.90 -8.55 6.79
N LEU A 147 -15.76 -7.92 5.63
CA LEU A 147 -16.75 -7.98 4.55
C LEU A 147 -16.41 -9.04 3.49
N ARG A 148 -15.25 -9.70 3.64
CA ARG A 148 -14.75 -10.77 2.77
C ARG A 148 -14.78 -10.39 1.29
N HIS A 149 -14.25 -9.21 0.98
CA HIS A 149 -14.04 -8.74 -0.38
C HIS A 149 -12.82 -7.83 -0.48
N ALA A 150 -12.38 -7.56 -1.70
CA ALA A 150 -11.38 -6.55 -2.01
C ALA A 150 -11.88 -5.62 -3.11
N TRP A 151 -11.45 -4.37 -3.05
CA TRP A 151 -11.52 -3.43 -4.16
C TRP A 151 -10.17 -3.37 -4.84
N VAL A 152 -10.16 -3.50 -6.16
CA VAL A 152 -8.95 -3.42 -6.98
C VAL A 152 -9.08 -2.25 -7.93
N TYR A 153 -8.15 -1.30 -7.80
CA TYR A 153 -8.05 -0.12 -8.64
C TYR A 153 -6.91 -0.32 -9.63
N ARG A 154 -7.18 -0.12 -10.93
CA ARG A 154 -6.22 -0.31 -12.02
C ARG A 154 -6.13 0.92 -12.90
N GLY A 155 -4.95 1.15 -13.50
CA GLY A 155 -4.75 2.15 -14.51
C GLY A 155 -5.18 3.57 -14.09
N ALA A 156 -4.48 4.18 -13.17
CA ALA A 156 -4.77 5.52 -12.64
C ALA A 156 -6.21 5.67 -12.07
N GLY A 157 -6.76 4.57 -11.55
CA GLY A 157 -8.09 4.57 -10.94
C GLY A 157 -9.26 4.55 -11.93
N LEU A 158 -8.98 4.36 -13.22
CA LEU A 158 -10.02 4.35 -14.24
C LEU A 158 -10.87 3.09 -14.23
N THR A 159 -10.33 1.98 -13.71
CA THR A 159 -11.06 0.72 -13.56
C THR A 159 -11.02 0.29 -12.10
N THR A 160 -12.20 0.07 -11.53
CA THR A 160 -12.35 -0.43 -10.16
C THR A 160 -13.24 -1.67 -10.20
N THR A 161 -12.73 -2.79 -9.68
CA THR A 161 -13.48 -4.03 -9.55
C THR A 161 -13.58 -4.46 -8.10
N ARG A 162 -14.72 -5.06 -7.75
CA ARG A 162 -14.95 -5.68 -6.45
C ARG A 162 -14.84 -7.18 -6.58
N GLU A 163 -13.85 -7.74 -5.89
CA GLU A 163 -13.57 -9.18 -5.88
C GLU A 163 -14.07 -9.82 -4.59
N THR A 164 -14.72 -10.97 -4.67
CA THR A 164 -15.31 -11.66 -3.53
C THR A 164 -14.81 -13.08 -3.32
N GLU A 165 -14.15 -13.66 -4.32
CA GLU A 165 -13.61 -15.02 -4.25
C GLU A 165 -12.09 -15.03 -4.37
N ALA A 166 -11.58 -14.52 -5.47
CA ALA A 166 -10.15 -14.46 -5.74
C ALA A 166 -9.80 -13.12 -6.39
N ILE A 167 -8.59 -12.68 -6.15
CA ILE A 167 -8.03 -11.47 -6.72
C ILE A 167 -7.04 -11.88 -7.82
N HIS A 168 -7.23 -11.30 -9.00
CA HIS A 168 -6.37 -11.51 -10.15
C HIS A 168 -5.62 -10.24 -10.49
N SER A 169 -4.33 -10.36 -10.81
CA SER A 169 -3.52 -9.25 -11.29
C SER A 169 -3.42 -9.26 -12.81
N ASP A 170 -3.61 -8.10 -13.42
CA ASP A 170 -3.35 -7.91 -14.85
C ASP A 170 -1.84 -7.81 -15.12
N LEU A 171 -1.05 -7.38 -14.12
CA LEU A 171 0.40 -7.26 -14.21
C LEU A 171 1.13 -8.59 -14.13
N LEU A 172 0.59 -9.51 -13.37
CA LEU A 172 1.18 -10.79 -13.08
C LEU A 172 0.22 -11.91 -13.55
N PRO A 173 0.12 -12.13 -14.87
CA PRO A 173 -0.80 -13.13 -15.42
C PRO A 173 -0.56 -14.51 -14.78
N GLY A 174 -1.64 -15.14 -14.35
CA GLY A 174 -1.58 -16.43 -13.64
C GLY A 174 -1.38 -16.30 -12.13
N ILE A 175 -1.32 -15.07 -11.59
CA ILE A 175 -1.48 -14.87 -10.15
C ILE A 175 -2.97 -14.82 -9.83
N GLU A 176 -3.37 -15.75 -9.00
CA GLU A 176 -4.66 -15.81 -8.34
C GLU A 176 -4.43 -15.92 -6.83
N ILE A 177 -4.98 -14.96 -6.09
CA ILE A 177 -4.96 -14.97 -4.62
C ILE A 177 -6.39 -15.14 -4.15
N ARG A 178 -6.70 -16.30 -3.62
CA ARG A 178 -8.01 -16.58 -3.06
C ARG A 178 -8.18 -15.85 -1.74
N LEU A 179 -9.30 -15.14 -1.59
CA LEU A 179 -9.58 -14.39 -0.35
C LEU A 179 -9.73 -15.31 0.86
N ASP A 180 -10.22 -16.55 0.68
CA ASP A 180 -10.32 -17.52 1.76
C ASP A 180 -8.97 -18.07 2.25
N GLU A 181 -7.91 -17.92 1.46
CA GLU A 181 -6.53 -18.30 1.85
C GLU A 181 -5.86 -17.23 2.72
N ILE A 182 -6.25 -15.96 2.55
CA ILE A 182 -5.66 -14.84 3.30
C ILE A 182 -6.51 -14.40 4.49
N LEU A 183 -7.84 -14.52 4.44
CA LEU A 183 -8.79 -14.14 5.49
C LEU A 183 -9.03 -15.30 6.50
#